data_fe427b7f9f6f6035326c778f89c8bf52
#
_entry.id   fe427b7f9f6f6035326c778f89c8bf52
#
_cell.length_a   1.000
_cell.length_b   1.000
_cell.length_c   1.000
_cell.angle_alpha   90.00
_cell.angle_beta   90.00
_cell.angle_gamma   90.00
#
_symmetry.space_group_name_H-M   'P 1'
#
loop_
_entity.id
_entity.type
_entity.pdbx_description
1 polymer ?
#
loop_
_entity_poly.entity_id
_entity_poly.type
_entity_poly.pdbx_seq_one_letter_code
_entity_poly.pdbx_strand_id
1 'polypeptide(L)'
;MIRLVTHRCCFYHLLNCKARVKPRMLYVMLRLTQAPNLAIATLWADALATEGIATSVQRQYLGSVAGELPPDQCLPEVWIQCAEQETLARKLLYDLQHVPQHRWHCTCGELVEGGFEQCWSCARWMPR
;
A
#
# COMPACT_ATOMS: atom_id res chain seq x y z
N MET A 1 18.10 32.60 0.35
CA MET A 1 18.67 31.24 0.27
C MET A 1 17.55 30.23 0.05
N ILE A 2 17.30 29.89 -1.18
CA ILE A 2 16.28 28.92 -1.57
C ILE A 2 16.96 27.54 -1.57
N ARG A 3 16.60 26.68 -0.60
CA ARG A 3 17.04 25.29 -0.60
C ARG A 3 16.26 24.53 -1.65
N LEU A 4 16.93 24.22 -2.75
CA LEU A 4 16.54 23.21 -3.73
C LEU A 4 16.36 21.88 -2.99
N VAL A 5 15.10 21.47 -2.81
CA VAL A 5 14.76 20.09 -2.48
C VAL A 5 14.96 19.30 -3.76
N THR A 6 16.16 18.77 -3.89
CA THR A 6 16.55 17.94 -5.02
C THR A 6 15.72 16.66 -5.03
N HIS A 7 15.06 16.42 -6.14
CA HIS A 7 14.43 15.19 -6.58
C HIS A 7 15.35 13.96 -6.47
N ARG A 8 15.52 13.44 -5.26
CA ARG A 8 16.29 12.20 -5.04
C ARG A 8 15.46 10.92 -5.22
N CYS A 9 14.16 11.03 -5.44
CA CYS A 9 13.29 9.86 -5.63
C CYS A 9 13.37 9.22 -7.02
N CYS A 10 13.73 9.96 -8.07
CA CYS A 10 13.77 9.39 -9.42
C CYS A 10 14.99 8.50 -9.70
N PHE A 11 16.10 8.68 -8.98
CA PHE A 11 17.34 7.96 -9.29
C PHE A 11 17.41 6.54 -8.71
N TYR A 12 16.70 6.26 -7.62
CA TYR A 12 16.68 4.93 -7.01
C TYR A 12 15.76 3.94 -7.74
N HIS A 13 14.78 4.42 -8.50
CA HIS A 13 13.86 3.58 -9.26
C HIS A 13 14.46 2.95 -10.52
N LEU A 14 15.51 3.53 -11.09
CA LEU A 14 16.15 3.01 -12.30
C LEU A 14 17.05 1.79 -12.05
N LEU A 15 17.45 1.54 -10.80
CA LEU A 15 18.39 0.46 -10.47
C LEU A 15 17.72 -0.88 -10.11
N ASN A 16 16.41 -0.89 -9.83
CA ASN A 16 15.73 -2.12 -9.41
C ASN A 16 14.88 -2.78 -10.50
N CYS A 17 14.64 -2.12 -11.62
CA CYS A 17 14.19 -2.79 -12.82
C CYS A 17 15.42 -3.41 -13.55
N LYS A 18 15.99 -4.48 -12.99
CA LYS A 18 17.07 -5.26 -13.61
C LYS A 18 16.56 -6.10 -14.79
N ALA A 19 15.81 -5.53 -15.69
CA ALA A 19 15.62 -6.10 -17.02
C ALA A 19 16.41 -5.26 -18.02
N ARG A 20 17.24 -5.90 -18.81
CA ARG A 20 18.02 -5.30 -19.90
C ARG A 20 17.16 -4.34 -20.71
N VAL A 21 17.34 -3.06 -20.45
CA VAL A 21 16.59 -1.99 -21.10
C VAL A 21 16.99 -1.94 -22.56
N LYS A 22 16.13 -2.40 -23.45
CA LYS A 22 16.10 -1.92 -24.83
C LYS A 22 15.49 -0.51 -24.83
N PRO A 23 16.00 0.45 -25.63
CA PRO A 23 15.64 1.86 -25.55
C PRO A 23 14.28 2.20 -26.20
N ARG A 24 13.22 1.53 -25.79
CA ARG A 24 11.82 1.83 -26.08
C ARG A 24 10.93 1.17 -25.03
N MET A 25 11.09 1.56 -23.76
CA MET A 25 10.12 1.15 -22.74
C MET A 25 8.88 2.03 -22.86
N LEU A 26 7.84 1.47 -23.46
CA LEU A 26 6.48 1.77 -23.09
C LEU A 26 6.36 1.42 -21.59
N TYR A 27 6.25 2.45 -20.74
CA TYR A 27 5.82 2.28 -19.37
C TYR A 27 4.39 1.74 -19.42
N VAL A 28 4.25 0.44 -19.35
CA VAL A 28 2.93 -0.19 -19.28
C VAL A 28 2.49 -0.09 -17.84
N MET A 29 1.76 0.98 -17.53
CA MET A 29 1.08 1.09 -16.23
C MET A 29 -0.01 0.01 -16.17
N LEU A 30 0.03 -0.79 -15.14
CA LEU A 30 -0.94 -1.85 -14.91
C LEU A 30 -1.76 -1.55 -13.65
N ARG A 31 -3.09 -1.60 -13.77
CA ARG A 31 -3.98 -1.52 -12.61
C ARG A 31 -3.86 -2.80 -11.78
N LEU A 32 -3.47 -2.64 -10.53
CA LEU A 32 -3.29 -3.76 -9.61
C LEU A 32 -4.58 -4.10 -8.88
N THR A 33 -5.24 -3.10 -8.29
CA THR A 33 -6.47 -3.26 -7.52
C THR A 33 -7.20 -1.94 -7.32
N GLN A 34 -8.46 -2.04 -6.88
CA GLN A 34 -9.23 -0.92 -6.31
C GLN A 34 -9.19 -1.01 -4.80
N ALA A 35 -9.14 0.14 -4.13
CA ALA A 35 -9.20 0.24 -2.68
C ALA A 35 -10.56 0.82 -2.24
N PRO A 36 -11.04 0.47 -1.04
CA PRO A 36 -12.33 0.94 -0.53
C PRO A 36 -12.35 2.45 -0.26
N ASN A 37 -11.20 3.06 -0.04
CA ASN A 37 -11.05 4.50 0.16
C ASN A 37 -9.61 4.93 -0.12
N LEU A 38 -9.40 6.26 -0.16
CA LEU A 38 -8.09 6.83 -0.48
C LEU A 38 -7.02 6.50 0.57
N ALA A 39 -7.37 6.45 1.86
CA ALA A 39 -6.41 6.15 2.93
C ALA A 39 -5.82 4.74 2.76
N ILE A 40 -6.66 3.76 2.45
CA ILE A 40 -6.23 2.38 2.19
C ILE A 40 -5.44 2.29 0.89
N ALA A 41 -5.85 2.99 -0.17
CA ALA A 41 -5.10 3.04 -1.43
C ALA A 41 -3.67 3.56 -1.21
N THR A 42 -3.53 4.64 -0.44
CA THR A 42 -2.24 5.26 -0.12
C THR A 42 -1.39 4.31 0.73
N LEU A 43 -1.98 3.70 1.77
CA LEU A 43 -1.28 2.71 2.61
C LEU A 43 -0.72 1.55 1.78
N TRP A 44 -1.52 1.00 0.86
CA TRP A 44 -1.07 -0.09 0.00
C TRP A 44 0.01 0.36 -0.98
N ALA A 45 -0.13 1.56 -1.56
CA ALA A 45 0.88 2.13 -2.45
C ALA A 45 2.22 2.35 -1.73
N ASP A 46 2.19 2.90 -0.51
CA ASP A 46 3.38 3.12 0.31
C ASP A 46 4.05 1.80 0.72
N ALA A 47 3.27 0.80 1.12
CA ALA A 47 3.79 -0.52 1.45
C ALA A 47 4.49 -1.19 0.24
N LEU A 48 3.90 -1.10 -0.96
CA LEU A 48 4.53 -1.60 -2.18
C LEU A 48 5.78 -0.79 -2.54
N ALA A 49 5.77 0.51 -2.32
CA ALA A 49 6.93 1.37 -2.57
C ALA A 49 8.12 1.04 -1.66
N THR A 50 7.88 0.66 -0.40
CA THR A 50 8.95 0.20 0.51
C THR A 50 9.64 -1.07 0.03
N GLU A 51 8.92 -1.92 -0.71
CA GLU A 51 9.45 -3.13 -1.35
C GLU A 51 10.07 -2.85 -2.74
N GLY A 52 10.21 -1.57 -3.11
CA GLY A 52 10.83 -1.15 -4.37
C GLY A 52 9.93 -1.26 -5.60
N ILE A 53 8.61 -1.38 -5.41
CA ILE A 53 7.62 -1.40 -6.50
C ILE A 53 7.11 0.01 -6.73
N ALA A 54 7.37 0.58 -7.91
CA ALA A 54 6.88 1.89 -8.28
C ALA A 54 5.36 1.87 -8.47
N THR A 55 4.66 2.60 -7.61
CA THR A 55 3.20 2.66 -7.58
C THR A 55 2.67 4.07 -7.81
N SER A 56 1.43 4.16 -8.24
CA SER A 56 0.66 5.40 -8.25
C SER A 56 -0.79 5.13 -7.88
N VAL A 57 -1.41 6.08 -7.19
CA VAL A 57 -2.84 6.03 -6.86
C VAL A 57 -3.58 6.90 -7.87
N GLN A 58 -4.53 6.30 -8.58
CA GLN A 58 -5.40 6.97 -9.54
C GLN A 58 -6.79 7.20 -8.93
N ARG A 59 -7.57 8.11 -9.51
CA ARG A 59 -8.93 8.44 -9.08
C ARG A 59 -9.03 8.96 -7.64
N GLN A 60 -8.02 9.66 -7.16
CA GLN A 60 -7.94 10.16 -5.78
C GLN A 60 -9.09 11.11 -5.40
N TYR A 61 -9.61 11.85 -6.37
CA TYR A 61 -10.59 12.92 -6.14
C TYR A 61 -12.01 12.58 -6.61
N LEU A 62 -12.23 11.41 -7.20
CA LEU A 62 -13.56 11.03 -7.69
C LEU A 62 -14.58 10.79 -6.57
N GLY A 63 -14.12 10.57 -5.34
CA GLY A 63 -15.01 10.47 -4.17
C GLY A 63 -15.82 11.75 -3.90
N SER A 64 -15.36 12.91 -4.37
CA SER A 64 -16.09 14.19 -4.21
C SER A 64 -17.27 14.36 -5.17
N VAL A 65 -17.33 13.56 -6.25
CA VAL A 65 -18.45 13.55 -7.22
C VAL A 65 -19.36 12.33 -7.03
N ALA A 66 -19.24 11.65 -5.87
CA ALA A 66 -20.12 10.55 -5.50
C ALA A 66 -21.58 11.07 -5.43
N GLY A 67 -22.45 10.42 -6.20
CA GLY A 67 -23.86 10.84 -6.38
C GLY A 67 -24.21 11.09 -7.85
N GLU A 68 -23.26 11.52 -8.67
CA GLU A 68 -23.42 11.63 -10.13
C GLU A 68 -22.89 10.39 -10.86
N LEU A 69 -21.95 9.68 -10.25
CA LEU A 69 -21.34 8.45 -10.77
C LEU A 69 -21.66 7.25 -9.86
N PRO A 70 -21.74 6.03 -10.41
CA PRO A 70 -21.83 4.82 -9.61
C PRO A 70 -20.68 4.72 -8.59
N PRO A 71 -20.94 4.30 -7.34
CA PRO A 71 -19.93 4.28 -6.27
C PRO A 71 -18.68 3.48 -6.60
N ASP A 72 -18.82 2.39 -7.35
CA ASP A 72 -17.73 1.52 -7.80
C ASP A 72 -16.78 2.22 -8.79
N GLN A 73 -17.28 3.21 -9.54
CA GLN A 73 -16.47 4.01 -10.46
C GLN A 73 -15.71 5.14 -9.77
N CYS A 74 -16.07 5.46 -8.52
CA CYS A 74 -15.44 6.51 -7.73
C CYS A 74 -14.31 5.98 -6.84
N LEU A 75 -14.11 4.68 -6.77
CA LEU A 75 -13.09 4.08 -5.91
C LEU A 75 -11.67 4.39 -6.42
N PRO A 76 -10.74 4.72 -5.52
CA PRO A 76 -9.34 4.91 -5.87
C PRO A 76 -8.71 3.60 -6.33
N GLU A 77 -7.78 3.71 -7.26
CA GLU A 77 -7.10 2.57 -7.86
C GLU A 77 -5.60 2.64 -7.60
N VAL A 78 -5.00 1.51 -7.28
CA VAL A 78 -3.55 1.35 -7.15
C VAL A 78 -3.00 0.77 -8.45
N TRP A 79 -2.04 1.47 -9.03
CA TRP A 79 -1.38 1.12 -10.28
C TRP A 79 0.10 0.90 -10.06
N ILE A 80 0.70 -0.04 -10.79
CA ILE A 80 2.15 -0.27 -10.83
C ILE A 80 2.71 0.15 -12.19
N GLN A 81 3.96 0.60 -12.18
CA GLN A 81 4.62 1.10 -13.38
C GLN A 81 5.34 0.00 -14.17
N CYS A 82 5.61 -1.14 -13.54
CA CYS A 82 6.32 -2.26 -14.13
C CYS A 82 5.47 -3.52 -14.07
N ALA A 83 4.96 -3.98 -15.23
CA ALA A 83 4.12 -5.17 -15.31
C ALA A 83 4.84 -6.46 -14.85
N GLU A 84 6.16 -6.51 -14.95
CA GLU A 84 6.96 -7.66 -14.49
C GLU A 84 6.89 -7.87 -12.96
N GLN A 85 6.57 -6.81 -12.21
CA GLN A 85 6.41 -6.86 -10.76
C GLN A 85 4.99 -7.21 -10.30
N GLU A 86 4.07 -7.46 -11.23
CA GLU A 86 2.65 -7.72 -10.90
C GLU A 86 2.47 -8.87 -9.92
N THR A 87 3.12 -10.00 -10.17
CA THR A 87 3.00 -11.19 -9.32
C THR A 87 3.47 -10.91 -7.89
N LEU A 88 4.60 -10.22 -7.73
CA LEU A 88 5.12 -9.83 -6.43
C LEU A 88 4.19 -8.82 -5.74
N ALA A 89 3.73 -7.82 -6.47
CA ALA A 89 2.83 -6.80 -5.95
C ALA A 89 1.50 -7.39 -5.47
N ARG A 90 0.92 -8.33 -6.22
CA ARG A 90 -0.32 -9.02 -5.82
C ARG A 90 -0.12 -9.88 -4.57
N LYS A 91 1.01 -10.57 -4.45
CA LYS A 91 1.33 -11.35 -3.25
C LYS A 91 1.46 -10.45 -2.01
N LEU A 92 2.21 -9.35 -2.12
CA LEU A 92 2.37 -8.40 -1.02
C LEU A 92 1.03 -7.78 -0.60
N LEU A 93 0.17 -7.42 -1.56
CA LEU A 93 -1.17 -6.92 -1.24
C LEU A 93 -2.03 -7.99 -0.55
N TYR A 94 -1.96 -9.23 -1.00
CA TYR A 94 -2.67 -10.32 -0.34
C TYR A 94 -2.21 -10.49 1.11
N ASP A 95 -0.91 -10.48 1.36
CA ASP A 95 -0.34 -10.61 2.70
C ASP A 95 -0.77 -9.43 3.60
N LEU A 96 -0.80 -8.19 3.06
CA LEU A 96 -1.29 -7.01 3.78
C LEU A 96 -2.79 -7.08 4.13
N GLN A 97 -3.60 -7.65 3.25
CA GLN A 97 -5.05 -7.80 3.46
C GLN A 97 -5.40 -8.96 4.41
N HIS A 98 -4.51 -9.93 4.55
CA HIS A 98 -4.72 -11.16 5.30
C HIS A 98 -3.77 -11.29 6.49
N VAL A 99 -3.43 -10.16 7.13
CA VAL A 99 -2.63 -10.19 8.36
C VAL A 99 -3.36 -11.00 9.42
N PRO A 100 -2.74 -12.06 9.99
CA PRO A 100 -3.36 -12.86 11.03
C PRO A 100 -3.75 -12.01 12.23
N GLN A 101 -5.03 -12.05 12.60
CA GLN A 101 -5.53 -11.37 13.79
C GLN A 101 -5.13 -12.20 15.01
N HIS A 102 -4.09 -11.80 15.73
CA HIS A 102 -3.70 -12.41 16.99
C HIS A 102 -4.66 -11.99 18.11
N ARG A 103 -5.21 -12.99 18.82
CA ARG A 103 -6.05 -12.76 20.01
C ARG A 103 -5.37 -13.42 21.21
N TRP A 104 -5.32 -12.71 22.33
CA TRP A 104 -4.76 -13.24 23.55
C TRP A 104 -5.50 -12.74 24.78
N HIS A 105 -5.54 -13.56 25.81
CA HIS A 105 -6.14 -13.21 27.09
C HIS A 105 -5.10 -12.62 28.02
N CYS A 106 -5.34 -11.41 28.47
CA CYS A 106 -4.52 -10.79 29.49
C CYS A 106 -4.84 -11.38 30.87
N THR A 107 -3.86 -11.39 31.74
CA THR A 107 -4.06 -11.85 33.15
C THR A 107 -5.03 -10.99 33.95
N CYS A 108 -5.38 -9.78 33.46
CA CYS A 108 -6.43 -8.95 34.05
C CYS A 108 -7.86 -9.40 33.66
N GLY A 109 -7.99 -10.43 32.80
CA GLY A 109 -9.26 -10.95 32.33
C GLY A 109 -9.74 -10.40 30.99
N GLU A 110 -9.05 -9.40 30.44
CA GLU A 110 -9.44 -8.78 29.16
C GLU A 110 -8.98 -9.61 27.96
N LEU A 111 -9.83 -9.69 26.93
CA LEU A 111 -9.49 -10.22 25.63
C LEU A 111 -8.88 -9.09 24.77
N VAL A 112 -7.64 -9.26 24.37
CA VAL A 112 -6.93 -8.33 23.49
C VAL A 112 -6.99 -8.86 22.07
N GLU A 113 -7.60 -8.09 21.17
CA GLU A 113 -7.80 -8.44 19.77
C GLU A 113 -6.90 -7.62 18.83
N GLY A 114 -6.71 -8.13 17.63
CA GLY A 114 -6.27 -7.31 16.50
C GLY A 114 -4.82 -6.87 16.50
N GLY A 115 -3.86 -7.72 16.86
CA GLY A 115 -2.44 -7.40 16.70
C GLY A 115 -1.88 -6.41 17.72
N PHE A 116 -2.64 -6.08 18.78
CA PHE A 116 -2.12 -5.33 19.90
C PHE A 116 -1.28 -6.22 20.80
N GLU A 117 -0.02 -5.85 20.98
CA GLU A 117 0.91 -6.57 21.88
C GLU A 117 0.77 -6.12 23.33
N GLN A 118 0.02 -5.04 23.58
CA GLN A 118 -0.18 -4.47 24.90
C GLN A 118 -1.67 -4.42 25.24
N CYS A 119 -2.02 -4.82 26.45
CA CYS A 119 -3.41 -4.76 26.93
C CYS A 119 -3.83 -3.31 27.15
N TRP A 120 -4.94 -2.91 26.54
CA TRP A 120 -5.51 -1.57 26.64
C TRP A 120 -5.99 -1.22 28.04
N SER A 121 -6.37 -2.21 28.84
CA SER A 121 -6.91 -2.02 30.21
C SER A 121 -5.81 -1.86 31.27
N CYS A 122 -4.78 -2.69 31.24
CA CYS A 122 -3.75 -2.72 32.30
C CYS A 122 -2.34 -2.44 31.81
N ALA A 123 -2.18 -2.14 30.51
CA ALA A 123 -0.88 -1.89 29.85
C ALA A 123 0.16 -3.03 29.96
N ARG A 124 -0.27 -4.23 30.29
CA ARG A 124 0.62 -5.40 30.33
C ARG A 124 0.90 -5.93 28.94
N TRP A 125 2.13 -6.33 28.71
CA TRP A 125 2.56 -6.90 27.42
C TRP A 125 2.09 -8.36 27.27
N MET A 126 1.89 -8.75 26.02
CA MET A 126 1.59 -10.13 25.65
C MET A 126 2.70 -11.06 26.15
N PRO A 127 2.36 -12.17 26.80
CA PRO A 127 3.37 -13.17 27.18
C PRO A 127 4.03 -13.75 25.92
N ARG A 128 5.36 -13.80 25.94
CA ARG A 128 6.17 -14.38 24.85
C ARG A 128 6.21 -15.90 24.96
#